data_d8f4dd8b7877501c5d89bc593119ecf5
#
_entry.id   d8f4dd8b7877501c5d89bc593119ecf5
#
_cell.length_a   1.000
_cell.length_b   1.000
_cell.length_c   1.000
_cell.angle_alpha   90.00
_cell.angle_beta   90.00
_cell.angle_gamma   90.00
#
_symmetry.space_group_name_H-M   'P 1'
#
loop_
_entity.id
_entity.type
_entity.pdbx_description
1 polymer ?
#
loop_
_entity_poly.entity_id
_entity_poly.type
_entity_poly.pdbx_seq_one_letter_code
_entity_poly.pdbx_strand_id
1 'polypeptide(L)'
;TIVSKENGGKASALNVGIQQAKGEYVVCIDADSQFKTDAITQLMRMFNKKNNADNKDEVAAVAGNVKVGNEVNMITKWQSIEYITSQNFDRRAFDFLNCITVVPGAIGAFKKDIIMEAGGLTTDTLAEDCDLTIRILRLGYTVRNCTDAISYTEAPETLQQFYKQRFRWSFGVMQCFWKHRDTVFNPEYKFLGLVAMPNILIYQILLPFLAPLADILLVLSLIAAGINIIPASPGHILLYYLIFSIVDIAG
;
A
#
# COMPACT_ATOMS: atom_id res chain seq x y z
N THR A 1 15.97 -9.31 -23.27
CA THR A 1 17.27 -9.65 -22.66
C THR A 1 17.02 -10.35 -21.35
N ILE A 2 17.65 -11.50 -21.11
CA ILE A 2 17.64 -12.21 -19.83
C ILE A 2 18.90 -11.80 -19.07
N VAL A 3 18.75 -11.39 -17.81
CA VAL A 3 19.87 -11.03 -16.92
C VAL A 3 19.91 -12.01 -15.77
N SER A 4 20.96 -12.81 -15.73
CA SER A 4 21.21 -13.72 -14.61
C SER A 4 22.10 -13.04 -13.58
N LYS A 5 21.73 -13.13 -12.31
CA LYS A 5 22.51 -12.60 -11.17
C LYS A 5 22.32 -13.47 -9.94
N GLU A 6 23.22 -13.36 -8.99
CA GLU A 6 23.07 -13.98 -7.68
C GLU A 6 21.82 -13.44 -6.97
N ASN A 7 21.12 -14.31 -6.23
CA ASN A 7 19.91 -13.94 -5.52
C ASN A 7 20.20 -12.87 -4.43
N GLY A 8 19.65 -11.70 -4.58
CA GLY A 8 19.73 -10.60 -3.63
C GLY A 8 18.34 -9.98 -3.34
N GLY A 9 17.28 -10.73 -3.60
CA GLY A 9 15.90 -10.28 -3.43
C GLY A 9 15.37 -9.44 -4.61
N LYS A 10 14.07 -9.08 -4.52
CA LYS A 10 13.32 -8.37 -5.56
C LYS A 10 13.92 -7.00 -5.88
N ALA A 11 14.19 -6.17 -4.87
CA ALA A 11 14.76 -4.84 -5.06
C ALA A 11 16.10 -4.87 -5.81
N SER A 12 16.99 -5.81 -5.45
CA SER A 12 18.28 -6.00 -6.13
C SER A 12 18.10 -6.42 -7.59
N ALA A 13 17.14 -7.30 -7.89
CA ALA A 13 16.86 -7.72 -9.26
C ALA A 13 16.29 -6.58 -10.11
N LEU A 14 15.34 -5.82 -9.56
CA LEU A 14 14.75 -4.65 -10.22
C LEU A 14 15.80 -3.58 -10.51
N ASN A 15 16.70 -3.26 -9.57
CA ASN A 15 17.77 -2.29 -9.80
C ASN A 15 18.66 -2.65 -10.98
N VAL A 16 19.03 -3.92 -11.12
CA VAL A 16 19.84 -4.38 -12.28
C VAL A 16 19.04 -4.22 -13.58
N GLY A 17 17.76 -4.56 -13.57
CA GLY A 17 16.88 -4.37 -14.73
C GLY A 17 16.74 -2.89 -15.11
N ILE A 18 16.53 -2.02 -14.13
CA ILE A 18 16.42 -0.56 -14.33
C ILE A 18 17.70 0.03 -14.91
N GLN A 19 18.87 -0.37 -14.40
CA GLN A 19 20.16 0.10 -14.92
C GLN A 19 20.35 -0.27 -16.38
N GLN A 20 19.95 -1.49 -16.77
CA GLN A 20 20.08 -1.98 -18.14
C GLN A 20 18.97 -1.49 -19.09
N ALA A 21 17.85 -1.00 -18.55
CA ALA A 21 16.77 -0.46 -19.36
C ALA A 21 17.25 0.74 -20.19
N LYS A 22 16.89 0.77 -21.46
CA LYS A 22 17.26 1.85 -22.39
C LYS A 22 16.17 2.92 -22.52
N GLY A 23 14.96 2.63 -22.06
CA GLY A 23 13.82 3.53 -22.14
C GLY A 23 13.89 4.64 -21.09
N GLU A 24 13.24 5.75 -21.37
CA GLU A 24 13.01 6.86 -20.43
C GLU A 24 12.07 6.43 -19.29
N TYR A 25 11.14 5.55 -19.58
CA TYR A 25 10.17 5.01 -18.62
C TYR A 25 10.45 3.53 -18.36
N VAL A 26 10.25 3.12 -17.11
CA VAL A 26 10.33 1.73 -16.66
C VAL A 26 8.96 1.31 -16.16
N VAL A 27 8.46 0.19 -16.68
CA VAL A 27 7.24 -0.45 -16.21
C VAL A 27 7.61 -1.72 -15.46
N CYS A 28 7.20 -1.80 -14.20
CA CYS A 28 7.41 -2.97 -13.36
C CYS A 28 6.17 -3.87 -13.41
N ILE A 29 6.41 -5.19 -13.46
CA ILE A 29 5.39 -6.23 -13.38
C ILE A 29 5.90 -7.37 -12.51
N ASP A 30 5.06 -7.87 -11.61
CA ASP A 30 5.35 -9.08 -10.85
C ASP A 30 5.16 -10.33 -11.75
N ALA A 31 5.92 -11.39 -11.48
CA ALA A 31 5.93 -12.60 -12.33
C ALA A 31 4.60 -13.36 -12.35
N ASP A 32 3.76 -13.15 -11.35
CA ASP A 32 2.40 -13.72 -11.19
C ASP A 32 1.30 -12.80 -11.70
N SER A 33 1.65 -11.73 -12.40
CA SER A 33 0.71 -10.71 -12.88
C SER A 33 0.52 -10.75 -14.39
N GLN A 34 -0.69 -10.43 -14.84
CA GLN A 34 -1.07 -10.35 -16.25
C GLN A 34 -1.67 -8.99 -16.57
N PHE A 35 -1.07 -8.25 -17.48
CA PHE A 35 -1.58 -6.97 -17.94
C PHE A 35 -2.74 -7.13 -18.91
N LYS A 36 -3.74 -6.26 -18.77
CA LYS A 36 -4.68 -6.01 -19.85
C LYS A 36 -3.93 -5.43 -21.05
N THR A 37 -4.35 -5.77 -22.27
CA THR A 37 -3.63 -5.44 -23.52
C THR A 37 -3.30 -3.95 -23.70
N ASP A 38 -4.11 -3.06 -23.15
CA ASP A 38 -3.95 -1.60 -23.22
C ASP A 38 -3.28 -0.98 -21.96
N ALA A 39 -2.94 -1.78 -20.95
CA ALA A 39 -2.48 -1.30 -19.65
C ALA A 39 -1.26 -0.37 -19.74
N ILE A 40 -0.23 -0.74 -20.51
CA ILE A 40 0.96 0.09 -20.71
C ILE A 40 0.60 1.41 -21.38
N THR A 41 -0.26 1.38 -22.39
CA THR A 41 -0.73 2.60 -23.08
C THR A 41 -1.43 3.55 -22.13
N GLN A 42 -2.26 3.01 -21.22
CA GLN A 42 -2.97 3.81 -20.22
C GLN A 42 -1.99 4.43 -19.21
N LEU A 43 -0.98 3.68 -18.74
CA LEU A 43 0.06 4.22 -17.87
C LEU A 43 0.82 5.37 -18.54
N MET A 44 1.25 5.20 -19.79
CA MET A 44 2.02 6.22 -20.52
C MET A 44 1.21 7.49 -20.78
N ARG A 45 -0.11 7.39 -20.98
CA ARG A 45 -0.99 8.57 -21.11
C ARG A 45 -0.96 9.49 -19.89
N MET A 46 -0.71 8.94 -18.70
CA MET A 46 -0.67 9.73 -17.46
C MET A 46 0.57 10.62 -17.39
N PHE A 47 1.72 10.17 -17.93
CA PHE A 47 2.92 11.00 -18.02
C PHE A 47 2.79 12.16 -19.03
N ASN A 48 1.98 11.97 -20.08
CA ASN A 48 1.77 12.97 -21.14
C ASN A 48 0.68 14.00 -20.80
N LYS A 49 -0.09 13.84 -19.73
CA LYS A 49 -1.02 14.88 -19.27
C LYS A 49 -0.17 16.06 -18.77
N LYS A 50 -0.07 17.12 -19.60
CA LYS A 50 0.55 18.39 -19.20
C LYS A 50 -0.22 18.95 -18.01
N ASN A 51 0.34 18.80 -16.82
CA ASN A 51 -0.02 19.64 -15.70
C ASN A 51 0.69 20.99 -15.90
N ASN A 52 0.02 22.08 -15.59
CA ASN A 52 0.38 23.48 -15.82
C ASN A 52 1.88 23.82 -15.81
N ALA A 53 2.24 24.92 -16.52
CA ALA A 53 3.57 25.35 -16.94
C ALA A 53 4.69 25.50 -15.87
N ASP A 54 4.46 25.17 -14.62
CA ASP A 54 5.49 25.16 -13.57
C ASP A 54 6.04 23.73 -13.40
N ASN A 55 7.33 23.53 -13.66
CA ASN A 55 8.08 22.26 -13.60
C ASN A 55 8.02 21.50 -12.25
N LYS A 56 7.25 21.96 -11.26
CA LYS A 56 7.10 21.31 -9.94
C LYS A 56 6.03 20.21 -9.89
N ASP A 57 5.22 20.04 -10.93
CA ASP A 57 4.15 19.03 -11.01
C ASP A 57 4.50 17.89 -11.98
N GLU A 58 5.76 17.60 -12.17
CA GLU A 58 6.21 16.53 -13.05
C GLU A 58 5.78 15.16 -12.51
N VAL A 59 5.05 14.40 -13.33
CA VAL A 59 4.65 13.03 -13.00
C VAL A 59 5.86 12.11 -13.07
N ALA A 60 6.29 11.62 -11.93
CA ALA A 60 7.44 10.74 -11.78
C ALA A 60 7.08 9.26 -11.78
N ALA A 61 5.89 8.95 -11.23
CA ALA A 61 5.42 7.57 -11.14
C ALA A 61 3.91 7.48 -11.32
N VAL A 62 3.46 6.35 -11.83
CA VAL A 62 2.04 6.04 -12.06
C VAL A 62 1.73 4.67 -11.51
N ALA A 63 0.80 4.61 -10.55
CA ALA A 63 0.24 3.38 -10.01
C ALA A 63 -0.90 2.89 -10.91
N GLY A 64 -0.84 1.64 -11.36
CA GLY A 64 -1.95 1.01 -12.04
C GLY A 64 -2.94 0.35 -11.07
N ASN A 65 -3.99 -0.22 -11.62
CA ASN A 65 -5.10 -0.86 -10.91
C ASN A 65 -4.90 -2.37 -10.87
N VAL A 66 -4.54 -2.89 -9.69
CA VAL A 66 -4.37 -4.32 -9.47
C VAL A 66 -5.73 -4.95 -9.14
N LYS A 67 -6.02 -6.06 -9.80
CA LYS A 67 -7.20 -6.89 -9.53
C LYS A 67 -6.78 -8.33 -9.25
N VAL A 68 -7.58 -9.04 -8.46
CA VAL A 68 -7.40 -10.47 -8.24
C VAL A 68 -7.83 -11.23 -9.50
N GLY A 69 -6.95 -12.12 -9.98
CA GLY A 69 -7.19 -12.93 -11.18
C GLY A 69 -7.70 -14.35 -10.89
N ASN A 70 -7.56 -14.84 -9.64
CA ASN A 70 -7.90 -16.20 -9.22
C ASN A 70 -8.99 -16.23 -8.14
N GLU A 71 -10.19 -15.74 -8.44
CA GLU A 71 -11.33 -15.75 -7.49
C GLU A 71 -11.93 -17.17 -7.32
N VAL A 72 -11.16 -18.11 -6.75
CA VAL A 72 -11.54 -19.53 -6.67
C VAL A 72 -12.21 -19.93 -5.34
N ASN A 73 -12.02 -19.17 -4.26
CA ASN A 73 -12.58 -19.47 -2.93
C ASN A 73 -12.94 -18.19 -2.15
N MET A 74 -13.45 -18.34 -0.91
CA MET A 74 -13.86 -17.21 -0.06
C MET A 74 -12.70 -16.25 0.25
N ILE A 75 -11.50 -16.78 0.46
CA ILE A 75 -10.31 -15.97 0.80
C ILE A 75 -9.93 -15.08 -0.38
N THR A 76 -9.90 -15.64 -1.60
CA THR A 76 -9.55 -14.88 -2.80
C THR A 76 -10.66 -13.89 -3.21
N LYS A 77 -11.94 -14.23 -3.00
CA LYS A 77 -13.07 -13.31 -3.22
C LYS A 77 -13.04 -12.13 -2.24
N TRP A 78 -12.72 -12.38 -0.98
CA TRP A 78 -12.58 -11.32 0.01
C TRP A 78 -11.44 -10.36 -0.34
N GLN A 79 -10.29 -10.90 -0.74
CA GLN A 79 -9.18 -10.09 -1.23
C GLN A 79 -9.54 -9.31 -2.50
N SER A 80 -10.39 -9.85 -3.37
CA SER A 80 -10.89 -9.11 -4.55
C SER A 80 -11.69 -7.86 -4.14
N ILE A 81 -12.56 -7.97 -3.15
CA ILE A 81 -13.31 -6.83 -2.60
C ILE A 81 -12.36 -5.81 -1.99
N GLU A 82 -11.42 -6.26 -1.16
CA GLU A 82 -10.40 -5.39 -0.55
C GLU A 82 -9.57 -4.65 -1.60
N TYR A 83 -9.14 -5.32 -2.67
CA TYR A 83 -8.39 -4.66 -3.74
C TYR A 83 -9.23 -3.60 -4.46
N ILE A 84 -10.54 -3.83 -4.62
CA ILE A 84 -11.44 -2.84 -5.21
C ILE A 84 -11.54 -1.60 -4.30
N THR A 85 -11.70 -1.76 -3.01
CA THR A 85 -11.81 -0.64 -2.06
C THR A 85 -10.48 0.10 -1.94
N SER A 86 -9.41 -0.57 -1.57
CA SER A 86 -8.10 0.04 -1.31
C SER A 86 -7.42 0.59 -2.58
N GLN A 87 -7.50 -0.14 -3.70
CA GLN A 87 -6.82 0.24 -4.95
C GLN A 87 -7.62 1.24 -5.79
N ASN A 88 -8.93 1.33 -5.63
CA ASN A 88 -9.75 2.25 -6.41
C ASN A 88 -10.26 3.43 -5.60
N PHE A 89 -10.88 3.20 -4.44
CA PHE A 89 -11.52 4.27 -3.69
C PHE A 89 -10.47 5.10 -2.94
N ASP A 90 -9.70 4.50 -2.06
CA ASP A 90 -8.72 5.20 -1.24
C ASP A 90 -7.63 5.84 -2.11
N ARG A 91 -7.13 5.11 -3.10
CA ARG A 91 -6.07 5.62 -3.96
C ARG A 91 -6.50 6.83 -4.79
N ARG A 92 -7.78 6.96 -5.16
CA ARG A 92 -8.28 8.19 -5.82
C ARG A 92 -8.25 9.41 -4.90
N ALA A 93 -8.56 9.23 -3.63
CA ALA A 93 -8.46 10.32 -2.65
C ALA A 93 -7.00 10.75 -2.46
N PHE A 94 -6.08 9.80 -2.31
CA PHE A 94 -4.65 10.07 -2.21
C PHE A 94 -4.04 10.62 -3.51
N ASP A 95 -4.54 10.24 -4.69
CA ASP A 95 -4.15 10.80 -5.98
C ASP A 95 -4.49 12.28 -6.08
N PHE A 96 -5.69 12.66 -5.67
CA PHE A 96 -6.12 14.06 -5.65
C PHE A 96 -5.20 14.96 -4.82
N LEU A 97 -4.70 14.44 -3.70
CA LEU A 97 -3.81 15.14 -2.77
C LEU A 97 -2.31 14.98 -3.12
N ASN A 98 -1.96 14.23 -4.17
CA ASN A 98 -0.57 13.84 -4.48
C ASN A 98 0.16 13.23 -3.28
N CYS A 99 -0.46 12.24 -2.64
CA CYS A 99 0.13 11.57 -1.48
C CYS A 99 -0.06 10.04 -1.50
N ILE A 100 -0.12 9.44 -2.69
CA ILE A 100 -0.09 7.98 -2.88
C ILE A 100 1.25 7.45 -2.36
N THR A 101 1.23 6.60 -1.36
CA THR A 101 2.46 6.07 -0.72
C THR A 101 2.96 4.77 -1.33
N VAL A 102 2.19 4.14 -2.23
CA VAL A 102 2.58 2.87 -2.87
C VAL A 102 2.22 2.86 -4.34
N VAL A 103 3.22 2.74 -5.20
CA VAL A 103 3.07 2.33 -6.60
C VAL A 103 3.33 0.82 -6.65
N PRO A 104 2.29 -0.01 -6.90
CA PRO A 104 2.41 -1.45 -6.70
C PRO A 104 3.37 -2.10 -7.69
N GLY A 105 4.18 -3.05 -7.21
CA GLY A 105 5.10 -3.83 -8.05
C GLY A 105 4.39 -4.63 -9.14
N ALA A 106 3.12 -5.00 -8.92
CA ALA A 106 2.30 -5.75 -9.87
C ALA A 106 1.90 -4.93 -11.11
N ILE A 107 1.86 -3.59 -11.02
CA ILE A 107 1.69 -2.66 -12.14
C ILE A 107 2.08 -1.25 -11.71
N GLY A 108 3.29 -0.85 -11.99
CA GLY A 108 3.81 0.48 -11.73
C GLY A 108 4.65 0.98 -12.91
N ALA A 109 4.55 2.25 -13.22
CA ALA A 109 5.40 2.90 -14.20
C ALA A 109 6.12 4.08 -13.56
N PHE A 110 7.38 4.28 -13.93
CA PHE A 110 8.25 5.29 -13.34
C PHE A 110 9.12 5.95 -14.41
N LYS A 111 9.47 7.20 -14.22
CA LYS A 111 10.59 7.81 -14.94
C LYS A 111 11.90 7.26 -14.41
N LYS A 112 12.75 6.77 -15.33
CA LYS A 112 14.00 6.11 -14.96
C LYS A 112 14.98 7.04 -14.24
N ASP A 113 15.14 8.26 -14.73
CA ASP A 113 16.00 9.29 -14.12
C ASP A 113 15.59 9.60 -12.68
N ILE A 114 14.29 9.69 -12.40
CA ILE A 114 13.78 9.97 -11.06
C ILE A 114 13.95 8.77 -10.11
N ILE A 115 13.83 7.52 -10.60
CA ILE A 115 14.22 6.35 -9.79
C ILE A 115 15.69 6.47 -9.38
N MET A 116 16.56 6.84 -10.32
CA MET A 116 17.99 6.97 -10.05
C MET A 116 18.29 8.13 -9.10
N GLU A 117 17.63 9.29 -9.25
CA GLU A 117 17.72 10.42 -8.34
C GLU A 117 17.24 10.04 -6.92
N ALA A 118 16.17 9.27 -6.81
CA ALA A 118 15.68 8.75 -5.55
C ALA A 118 16.59 7.66 -4.93
N GLY A 119 17.68 7.25 -5.61
CA GLY A 119 18.64 6.26 -5.13
C GLY A 119 18.29 4.80 -5.45
N GLY A 120 17.35 4.55 -6.38
CA GLY A 120 16.91 3.20 -6.74
C GLY A 120 16.03 2.54 -5.67
N LEU A 121 15.77 1.24 -5.81
CA LEU A 121 15.08 0.45 -4.80
C LEU A 121 16.07 0.04 -3.70
N THR A 122 15.66 0.14 -2.44
CA THR A 122 16.48 -0.26 -1.29
C THR A 122 16.09 -1.64 -0.77
N THR A 123 17.02 -2.31 -0.09
CA THR A 123 16.82 -3.67 0.45
C THR A 123 16.60 -3.67 1.97
N ASP A 124 16.49 -2.50 2.57
CA ASP A 124 16.35 -2.29 4.02
C ASP A 124 14.90 -2.34 4.51
N THR A 125 13.94 -2.46 3.59
CA THR A 125 12.52 -2.63 3.88
C THR A 125 11.93 -3.80 3.11
N LEU A 126 10.89 -4.44 3.65
CA LEU A 126 10.13 -5.49 2.94
C LEU A 126 9.09 -4.93 1.96
N ALA A 127 8.92 -3.61 1.91
CA ALA A 127 8.03 -2.90 0.99
C ALA A 127 8.86 -1.87 0.20
N GLU A 128 9.71 -2.37 -0.69
CA GLU A 128 10.62 -1.58 -1.52
C GLU A 128 9.89 -0.58 -2.43
N ASP A 129 8.68 -0.92 -2.83
CA ASP A 129 7.79 -0.10 -3.64
C ASP A 129 7.21 1.09 -2.85
N CYS A 130 6.79 0.84 -1.62
CA CYS A 130 6.36 1.89 -0.68
C CYS A 130 7.51 2.87 -0.39
N ASP A 131 8.69 2.35 -0.05
CA ASP A 131 9.86 3.16 0.25
C ASP A 131 10.28 4.04 -0.93
N LEU A 132 10.35 3.47 -2.14
CA LEU A 132 10.67 4.24 -3.35
C LEU A 132 9.63 5.33 -3.61
N THR A 133 8.34 5.00 -3.49
CA THR A 133 7.25 5.96 -3.73
C THR A 133 7.31 7.14 -2.75
N ILE A 134 7.55 6.87 -1.47
CA ILE A 134 7.70 7.92 -0.46
C ILE A 134 8.91 8.81 -0.78
N ARG A 135 10.06 8.23 -1.19
CA ARG A 135 11.25 9.02 -1.55
C ARG A 135 11.00 9.90 -2.78
N ILE A 136 10.27 9.43 -3.78
CA ILE A 136 9.85 10.22 -4.94
C ILE A 136 8.99 11.42 -4.50
N LEU A 137 8.01 11.19 -3.61
CA LEU A 137 7.16 12.27 -3.07
C LEU A 137 7.98 13.27 -2.23
N ARG A 138 8.98 12.82 -1.48
CA ARG A 138 9.88 13.67 -0.69
C ARG A 138 10.76 14.59 -1.57
N LEU A 139 11.10 14.14 -2.77
CA LEU A 139 11.78 14.97 -3.78
C LEU A 139 10.85 16.02 -4.41
N GLY A 140 9.55 15.97 -4.12
CA GLY A 140 8.56 16.94 -4.59
C GLY A 140 7.87 16.56 -5.91
N TYR A 141 8.13 15.38 -6.44
CA TYR A 141 7.51 14.89 -7.66
C TYR A 141 6.07 14.44 -7.46
N THR A 142 5.35 14.30 -8.57
CA THR A 142 3.96 13.85 -8.57
C THR A 142 3.87 12.34 -8.83
N VAL A 143 3.06 11.65 -8.00
CA VAL A 143 2.65 10.26 -8.18
C VAL A 143 1.18 10.21 -8.52
N ARG A 144 0.81 9.58 -9.64
CA ARG A 144 -0.57 9.53 -10.15
C ARG A 144 -1.15 8.12 -10.08
N ASN A 145 -2.47 8.03 -10.05
CA ASN A 145 -3.21 6.78 -10.16
C ASN A 145 -3.87 6.66 -11.53
N CYS A 146 -3.71 5.50 -12.18
CA CYS A 146 -4.35 5.17 -13.45
C CYS A 146 -5.31 3.99 -13.27
N THR A 147 -6.59 4.25 -13.06
CA THR A 147 -7.61 3.22 -12.85
C THR A 147 -7.87 2.34 -14.07
N ASP A 148 -7.54 2.83 -15.27
CA ASP A 148 -7.76 2.12 -16.54
C ASP A 148 -6.61 1.18 -16.89
N ALA A 149 -5.43 1.36 -16.29
CA ALA A 149 -4.29 0.46 -16.42
C ALA A 149 -4.47 -0.75 -15.50
N ILE A 150 -5.04 -1.82 -16.01
CA ILE A 150 -5.43 -3.00 -15.22
C ILE A 150 -4.38 -4.10 -15.31
N SER A 151 -4.03 -4.67 -14.15
CA SER A 151 -3.25 -5.89 -13.99
C SER A 151 -4.04 -6.88 -13.15
N TYR A 152 -4.05 -8.13 -13.55
CA TYR A 152 -4.58 -9.25 -12.76
C TYR A 152 -3.41 -9.99 -12.11
N THR A 153 -3.47 -10.18 -10.79
CA THR A 153 -2.45 -10.89 -10.01
C THR A 153 -3.05 -12.05 -9.26
N GLU A 154 -2.25 -13.03 -8.89
CA GLU A 154 -2.68 -14.14 -8.07
C GLU A 154 -2.77 -13.73 -6.59
N ALA A 155 -3.94 -13.94 -5.99
CA ALA A 155 -4.13 -13.76 -4.56
C ALA A 155 -3.90 -15.07 -3.80
N PRO A 156 -3.38 -15.05 -2.56
CA PRO A 156 -3.26 -16.22 -1.70
C PRO A 156 -4.58 -16.99 -1.56
N GLU A 157 -4.52 -18.31 -1.80
CA GLU A 157 -5.70 -19.18 -1.73
C GLU A 157 -5.89 -19.84 -0.36
N THR A 158 -4.83 -19.88 0.46
CA THR A 158 -4.85 -20.46 1.79
C THR A 158 -4.62 -19.42 2.88
N LEU A 159 -5.19 -19.64 4.08
CA LEU A 159 -4.98 -18.77 5.23
C LEU A 159 -3.51 -18.59 5.59
N GLN A 160 -2.70 -19.65 5.44
CA GLN A 160 -1.27 -19.57 5.75
C GLN A 160 -0.53 -18.64 4.77
N GLN A 161 -0.82 -18.72 3.47
CA GLN A 161 -0.24 -17.84 2.45
C GLN A 161 -0.72 -16.41 2.65
N PHE A 162 -2.02 -16.23 2.92
CA PHE A 162 -2.63 -14.93 3.22
C PHE A 162 -1.96 -14.27 4.42
N TYR A 163 -1.82 -14.98 5.55
CA TYR A 163 -1.14 -14.47 6.74
C TYR A 163 0.32 -14.05 6.44
N LYS A 164 1.08 -14.88 5.72
CA LYS A 164 2.47 -14.55 5.34
C LYS A 164 2.55 -13.30 4.48
N GLN A 165 1.62 -13.14 3.53
CA GLN A 165 1.56 -11.95 2.67
C GLN A 165 1.24 -10.71 3.50
N ARG A 166 0.22 -10.76 4.37
CA ARG A 166 -0.19 -9.63 5.23
C ARG A 166 0.90 -9.24 6.22
N PHE A 167 1.53 -10.22 6.84
CA PHE A 167 2.67 -9.97 7.73
C PHE A 167 3.77 -9.21 7.00
N ARG A 168 4.16 -9.64 5.79
CA ARG A 168 5.18 -8.96 4.99
C ARG A 168 4.77 -7.52 4.65
N TRP A 169 3.52 -7.29 4.25
CA TRP A 169 3.04 -5.96 3.92
C TRP A 169 2.98 -5.03 5.12
N SER A 170 2.33 -5.47 6.20
CA SER A 170 2.21 -4.66 7.42
C SER A 170 3.58 -4.35 8.03
N PHE A 171 4.47 -5.34 8.11
CA PHE A 171 5.82 -5.13 8.63
C PHE A 171 6.64 -4.22 7.71
N GLY A 172 6.53 -4.39 6.38
CA GLY A 172 7.19 -3.51 5.40
C GLY A 172 6.72 -2.06 5.49
N VAL A 173 5.41 -1.83 5.64
CA VAL A 173 4.87 -0.48 5.83
C VAL A 173 5.35 0.14 7.15
N MET A 174 5.42 -0.64 8.24
CA MET A 174 5.99 -0.17 9.52
C MET A 174 7.47 0.21 9.37
N GLN A 175 8.26 -0.57 8.63
CA GLN A 175 9.65 -0.22 8.33
C GLN A 175 9.74 1.08 7.53
N CYS A 176 8.94 1.23 6.47
CA CYS A 176 8.87 2.47 5.68
C CYS A 176 8.44 3.66 6.54
N PHE A 177 7.41 3.50 7.37
CA PHE A 177 6.97 4.55 8.30
C PHE A 177 8.11 4.98 9.22
N TRP A 178 8.81 4.04 9.84
CA TRP A 178 9.91 4.34 10.76
C TRP A 178 11.08 5.03 10.07
N LYS A 179 11.41 4.60 8.85
CA LYS A 179 12.44 5.19 8.01
C LYS A 179 12.13 6.65 7.65
N HIS A 180 10.86 6.94 7.40
CA HIS A 180 10.40 8.27 6.96
C HIS A 180 9.62 9.04 8.04
N ARG A 181 9.76 8.69 9.33
CA ARG A 181 9.02 9.30 10.44
C ARG A 181 9.22 10.81 10.60
N ASP A 182 10.33 11.34 10.10
CA ASP A 182 10.63 12.77 10.06
C ASP A 182 9.66 13.58 9.20
N THR A 183 8.90 12.93 8.33
CA THR A 183 7.89 13.56 7.50
C THR A 183 6.54 13.72 8.20
N VAL A 184 6.30 12.98 9.30
CA VAL A 184 5.00 12.96 10.00
C VAL A 184 4.71 14.33 10.62
N PHE A 185 3.53 14.87 10.30
CA PHE A 185 3.10 16.23 10.68
C PHE A 185 4.03 17.35 10.23
N ASN A 186 4.93 17.09 9.27
CA ASN A 186 5.83 18.11 8.72
C ASN A 186 5.20 18.75 7.47
N PRO A 187 4.85 20.07 7.52
CA PRO A 187 4.23 20.77 6.39
C PRO A 187 5.12 20.89 5.15
N GLU A 188 6.44 20.77 5.30
CA GLU A 188 7.40 20.79 4.19
C GLU A 188 7.08 19.73 3.15
N TYR A 189 6.61 18.56 3.61
CA TYR A 189 6.20 17.44 2.75
C TYR A 189 4.73 17.49 2.34
N LYS A 190 4.07 18.64 2.48
CA LYS A 190 2.68 18.86 2.05
C LYS A 190 1.74 17.74 2.55
N PHE A 191 0.90 17.20 1.65
CA PHE A 191 -0.07 16.15 2.01
C PHE A 191 0.58 14.79 2.33
N LEU A 192 1.81 14.51 1.88
CA LEU A 192 2.54 13.33 2.37
C LEU A 192 2.70 13.40 3.89
N GLY A 193 3.19 14.53 4.41
CA GLY A 193 3.43 14.71 5.84
C GLY A 193 2.17 14.94 6.66
N LEU A 194 1.18 15.65 6.12
CA LEU A 194 -0.02 16.07 6.86
C LEU A 194 -1.18 15.06 6.77
N VAL A 195 -1.21 14.21 5.75
CA VAL A 195 -2.31 13.27 5.51
C VAL A 195 -1.83 11.84 5.43
N ALA A 196 -0.95 11.50 4.47
CA ALA A 196 -0.60 10.11 4.21
C ALA A 196 0.18 9.45 5.35
N MET A 197 1.22 10.10 5.87
CA MET A 197 2.00 9.54 6.97
C MET A 197 1.22 9.46 8.29
N PRO A 198 0.43 10.48 8.71
CA PRO A 198 -0.51 10.35 9.84
C PRO A 198 -1.58 9.25 9.63
N ASN A 199 -2.08 9.07 8.40
CA ASN A 199 -3.00 7.98 8.08
C ASN A 199 -2.35 6.61 8.34
N ILE A 200 -1.12 6.38 7.86
CA ILE A 200 -0.37 5.15 8.15
C ILE A 200 -0.19 4.97 9.66
N LEU A 201 0.22 6.03 10.37
CA LEU A 201 0.40 5.97 11.82
C LEU A 201 -0.88 5.55 12.55
N ILE A 202 -2.00 6.18 12.23
CA ILE A 202 -3.25 5.97 12.96
C ILE A 202 -3.87 4.62 12.58
N TYR A 203 -4.11 4.40 11.28
CA TYR A 203 -4.92 3.27 10.80
C TYR A 203 -4.13 1.98 10.58
N GLN A 204 -2.84 2.05 10.25
CA GLN A 204 -2.05 0.86 9.96
C GLN A 204 -1.10 0.47 11.10
N ILE A 205 -0.85 1.37 12.07
CA ILE A 205 0.01 1.10 13.22
C ILE A 205 -0.76 1.18 14.53
N LEU A 206 -1.26 2.36 14.92
CA LEU A 206 -1.84 2.56 16.26
C LEU A 206 -3.14 1.76 16.47
N LEU A 207 -4.11 1.83 15.56
CA LEU A 207 -5.37 1.12 15.72
C LEU A 207 -5.19 -0.41 15.78
N PRO A 208 -4.40 -1.07 14.89
CA PRO A 208 -4.12 -2.49 15.03
C PRO A 208 -3.40 -2.87 16.33
N PHE A 209 -2.51 -2.00 16.85
CA PHE A 209 -1.89 -2.22 18.16
C PHE A 209 -2.87 -2.06 19.33
N LEU A 210 -3.88 -1.22 19.19
CA LEU A 210 -4.89 -0.99 20.22
C LEU A 210 -6.03 -2.03 20.17
N ALA A 211 -6.25 -2.70 19.03
CA ALA A 211 -7.33 -3.68 18.88
C ALA A 211 -7.31 -4.79 19.97
N PRO A 212 -6.16 -5.41 20.32
CA PRO A 212 -6.11 -6.41 21.38
C PRO A 212 -6.51 -5.87 22.77
N LEU A 213 -6.42 -4.54 22.99
CA LEU A 213 -6.86 -3.94 24.26
C LEU A 213 -8.39 -4.02 24.42
N ALA A 214 -9.14 -3.95 23.32
CA ALA A 214 -10.60 -4.13 23.36
C ALA A 214 -10.97 -5.54 23.83
N ASP A 215 -10.24 -6.56 23.39
CA ASP A 215 -10.43 -7.95 23.82
C ASP A 215 -10.08 -8.13 25.30
N ILE A 216 -8.96 -7.55 25.74
CA ILE A 216 -8.55 -7.58 27.15
C ILE A 216 -9.59 -6.88 28.03
N LEU A 217 -10.06 -5.70 27.61
CA LEU A 217 -11.08 -4.95 28.33
C LEU A 217 -12.42 -5.71 28.38
N LEU A 218 -12.79 -6.44 27.32
CA LEU A 218 -13.94 -7.33 27.34
C LEU A 218 -13.81 -8.36 28.45
N VAL A 219 -12.70 -9.10 28.48
CA VAL A 219 -12.45 -10.15 29.48
C VAL A 219 -12.49 -9.58 30.90
N LEU A 220 -11.80 -8.48 31.14
CA LEU A 220 -11.77 -7.81 32.44
C LEU A 220 -13.17 -7.32 32.86
N SER A 221 -13.95 -6.76 31.93
CA SER A 221 -15.30 -6.28 32.20
C SER A 221 -16.27 -7.43 32.54
N LEU A 222 -16.15 -8.57 31.86
CA LEU A 222 -16.95 -9.76 32.16
C LEU A 222 -16.62 -10.33 33.55
N ILE A 223 -15.34 -10.38 33.92
CA ILE A 223 -14.90 -10.80 35.24
C ILE A 223 -15.45 -9.83 36.30
N ALA A 224 -15.28 -8.53 36.12
CA ALA A 224 -15.71 -7.50 37.04
C ALA A 224 -17.23 -7.49 37.24
N ALA A 225 -18.02 -7.75 36.19
CA ALA A 225 -19.47 -7.93 36.27
C ALA A 225 -19.85 -9.22 37.00
N GLY A 226 -19.14 -10.32 36.77
CA GLY A 226 -19.37 -11.61 37.42
C GLY A 226 -19.12 -11.59 38.92
N ILE A 227 -18.18 -10.77 39.38
CA ILE A 227 -17.90 -10.57 40.84
C ILE A 227 -18.54 -9.29 41.41
N ASN A 228 -19.52 -8.70 40.70
CA ASN A 228 -20.29 -7.52 41.09
C ASN A 228 -19.47 -6.25 41.43
N ILE A 229 -18.29 -6.10 40.85
CA ILE A 229 -17.48 -4.85 40.96
C ILE A 229 -18.11 -3.73 40.14
N ILE A 230 -18.66 -4.04 38.96
CA ILE A 230 -19.35 -3.07 38.12
C ILE A 230 -20.85 -3.39 37.99
N PRO A 231 -21.73 -2.37 37.99
CA PRO A 231 -23.18 -2.58 37.90
C PRO A 231 -23.65 -2.82 36.46
N ALA A 232 -22.91 -3.58 35.69
CA ALA A 232 -23.22 -3.89 34.29
C ALA A 232 -23.58 -5.37 34.15
N SER A 233 -24.62 -5.68 33.39
CA SER A 233 -24.94 -7.08 33.11
C SER A 233 -23.98 -7.64 32.07
N PRO A 234 -23.50 -8.90 32.23
CA PRO A 234 -22.65 -9.53 31.23
C PRO A 234 -23.23 -9.51 29.81
N GLY A 235 -24.57 -9.61 29.70
CA GLY A 235 -25.26 -9.54 28.40
C GLY A 235 -25.11 -8.20 27.69
N HIS A 236 -25.14 -7.07 28.40
CA HIS A 236 -24.90 -5.76 27.80
C HIS A 236 -23.46 -5.61 27.36
N ILE A 237 -22.49 -6.09 28.14
CA ILE A 237 -21.05 -6.05 27.78
C ILE A 237 -20.82 -6.83 26.47
N LEU A 238 -21.36 -8.04 26.38
CA LEU A 238 -21.26 -8.87 25.17
C LEU A 238 -21.97 -8.22 23.97
N LEU A 239 -23.10 -7.58 24.17
CA LEU A 239 -23.83 -6.88 23.12
C LEU A 239 -23.00 -5.72 22.54
N TYR A 240 -22.42 -4.88 23.40
CA TYR A 240 -21.58 -3.76 22.93
C TYR A 240 -20.32 -4.25 22.22
N TYR A 241 -19.69 -5.31 22.72
CA TYR A 241 -18.55 -5.92 22.04
C TYR A 241 -18.93 -6.53 20.69
N LEU A 242 -20.10 -7.17 20.59
CA LEU A 242 -20.60 -7.69 19.32
C LEU A 242 -20.84 -6.57 18.31
N ILE A 243 -21.44 -5.45 18.74
CA ILE A 243 -21.63 -4.27 17.88
C ILE A 243 -20.27 -3.74 17.42
N PHE A 244 -19.31 -3.58 18.33
CA PHE A 244 -17.94 -3.18 17.99
C PHE A 244 -17.31 -4.11 16.96
N SER A 245 -17.38 -5.44 17.18
CA SER A 245 -16.80 -6.44 16.26
C SER A 245 -17.47 -6.42 14.89
N ILE A 246 -18.79 -6.20 14.81
CA ILE A 246 -19.50 -6.07 13.53
C ILE A 246 -19.01 -4.83 12.77
N VAL A 247 -18.83 -3.71 13.45
CA VAL A 247 -18.31 -2.47 12.83
C VAL A 247 -16.87 -2.67 12.36
N ASP A 248 -16.03 -3.32 13.16
CA ASP A 248 -14.63 -3.61 12.82
C ASP A 248 -14.48 -4.54 11.60
N ILE A 249 -15.39 -5.53 11.47
CA ILE A 249 -15.40 -6.46 10.32
C ILE A 249 -15.97 -5.79 9.05
N ALA A 250 -16.89 -4.82 9.23
CA ALA A 250 -17.57 -4.15 8.11
C ALA A 250 -16.79 -2.96 7.53
N GLY A 251 -15.83 -2.40 8.29
CA GLY A 251 -14.95 -1.29 7.89
C GLY A 251 -13.67 -1.78 7.26
#